data_3e1cc4e44fce2acb0295ddac2118e6e7
#
_entry.id   3e1cc4e44fce2acb0295ddac2118e6e7
#
_cell.length_a   1.000
_cell.length_b   1.000
_cell.length_c   1.000
_cell.angle_alpha   90.00
_cell.angle_beta   90.00
_cell.angle_gamma   90.00
#
_symmetry.space_group_name_H-M   'P 1'
#
loop_
_entity.id
_entity.type
_entity.pdbx_description
1 polymer ?
#
loop_
_entity_poly.entity_id
_entity_poly.type
_entity_poly.pdbx_seq_one_letter_code
_entity_poly.pdbx_strand_id
1 'polypeptide(L)'
;MFCVNSFSQKQIPSIDLLDFQGEKINTTDLLNNEKLTILSLWATWCVPCIKELDAINEVYEFWKEDIDFELIAVSVDDSRSHRRAQALVNGKEWPYKILLDVNQDFKRALGTSFIPQTLVIKNGK
;
A
#
# COMPACT_ATOMS: atom_id res chain seq x y z
N MET A 1 9.71 6.25 27.77
CA MET A 1 9.55 6.33 27.02
C MET A 1 9.14 6.70 26.17
N PHE A 2 8.79 6.76 25.91
CA PHE A 2 8.87 7.03 25.03
C PHE A 2 8.24 7.60 24.05
N CYS A 3 8.46 8.37 23.67
CA CYS A 3 8.14 9.30 22.64
C CYS A 3 7.95 8.67 21.35
N VAL A 4 8.14 7.40 21.29
CA VAL A 4 7.88 6.63 20.11
C VAL A 4 6.46 6.78 19.62
N ASN A 5 5.56 7.08 20.51
CA ASN A 5 4.16 7.18 20.14
C ASN A 5 3.87 8.34 19.21
N SER A 6 4.74 9.34 19.18
CA SER A 6 4.48 10.49 18.34
C SER A 6 4.55 10.12 16.85
N PHE A 7 5.29 9.10 16.50
CA PHE A 7 5.37 8.68 15.10
C PHE A 7 4.07 8.08 14.62
N SER A 8 3.42 7.28 15.46
CA SER A 8 2.17 6.63 15.09
C SER A 8 1.02 7.62 15.02
N GLN A 9 1.24 8.85 15.50
CA GLN A 9 0.21 9.88 15.48
C GLN A 9 0.27 10.77 14.25
N LYS A 10 1.25 10.59 13.39
CA LYS A 10 1.35 11.40 12.19
C LYS A 10 0.22 11.07 11.24
N GLN A 11 -0.34 12.10 10.65
CA GLN A 11 -1.35 11.92 9.64
C GLN A 11 -0.73 11.50 8.31
N ILE A 12 -1.50 10.74 7.56
CA ILE A 12 -1.07 10.31 6.24
C ILE A 12 -1.19 11.51 5.29
N PRO A 13 -0.16 11.77 4.47
CA PRO A 13 -0.21 12.86 3.52
C PRO A 13 -1.35 12.69 2.53
N SER A 14 -1.97 13.80 2.13
CA SER A 14 -3.06 13.79 1.16
C SER A 14 -2.47 13.79 -0.25
N ILE A 15 -2.51 12.67 -0.91
CA ILE A 15 -1.95 12.48 -2.25
C ILE A 15 -2.96 11.72 -3.10
N ASP A 16 -3.07 12.08 -4.37
CA ASP A 16 -3.91 11.36 -5.31
C ASP A 16 -3.12 10.19 -5.90
N LEU A 17 -3.64 8.99 -5.69
CA LEU A 17 -3.11 7.78 -6.30
C LEU A 17 -4.02 7.39 -7.46
N LEU A 18 -3.56 6.50 -8.33
CA LEU A 18 -4.36 6.04 -9.45
C LEU A 18 -4.69 4.56 -9.29
N ASP A 19 -5.88 4.16 -9.76
CA ASP A 19 -6.15 2.74 -9.91
C ASP A 19 -5.74 2.32 -11.32
N PHE A 20 -5.95 1.06 -11.66
CA PHE A 20 -5.55 0.56 -12.98
C PHE A 20 -6.40 1.13 -14.11
N GLN A 21 -7.55 1.70 -13.80
CA GLN A 21 -8.40 2.35 -14.80
C GLN A 21 -8.06 3.82 -14.98
N GLY A 22 -7.08 4.32 -14.24
CA GLY A 22 -6.66 5.70 -14.34
C GLY A 22 -7.47 6.68 -13.50
N GLU A 23 -8.33 6.16 -12.62
CA GLU A 23 -9.11 7.03 -11.74
C GLU A 23 -8.29 7.45 -10.54
N LYS A 24 -8.48 8.70 -10.14
CA LYS A 24 -7.78 9.24 -8.97
C LYS A 24 -8.49 8.86 -7.68
N ILE A 25 -7.71 8.39 -6.71
CA ILE A 25 -8.20 8.05 -5.40
C ILE A 25 -7.31 8.75 -4.38
N ASN A 26 -7.90 9.65 -3.60
CA ASN A 26 -7.11 10.41 -2.63
C ASN A 26 -6.87 9.57 -1.38
N THR A 27 -5.65 9.62 -0.88
CA THR A 27 -5.25 8.84 0.30
C THR A 27 -6.06 9.20 1.53
N THR A 28 -6.44 10.47 1.68
CA THR A 28 -7.23 10.90 2.81
C THR A 28 -8.60 10.20 2.83
N ASP A 29 -9.27 10.16 1.68
CA ASP A 29 -10.56 9.51 1.57
C ASP A 29 -10.43 8.01 1.76
N LEU A 30 -9.38 7.44 1.21
CA LEU A 30 -9.15 6.00 1.24
C LEU A 30 -8.87 5.48 2.65
N LEU A 31 -8.10 6.23 3.43
CA LEU A 31 -7.57 5.76 4.70
C LEU A 31 -8.30 6.33 5.92
N ASN A 32 -9.21 7.24 5.72
CA ASN A 32 -9.92 7.88 6.83
C ASN A 32 -11.17 7.08 7.20
N ASN A 33 -10.95 5.92 7.78
CA ASN A 33 -12.06 5.07 8.24
C ASN A 33 -11.60 4.34 9.49
N GLU A 34 -12.54 3.66 10.16
CA GLU A 34 -12.24 2.97 11.41
C GLU A 34 -11.62 1.61 11.19
N LYS A 35 -11.63 1.12 9.97
CA LYS A 35 -11.08 -0.17 9.66
C LYS A 35 -9.56 -0.11 9.66
N LEU A 36 -8.93 -1.15 10.17
CA LEU A 36 -7.49 -1.26 10.17
C LEU A 36 -7.02 -1.44 8.73
N THR A 37 -6.06 -0.63 8.30
CA THR A 37 -5.53 -0.71 6.95
C THR A 37 -4.04 -0.97 7.01
N ILE A 38 -3.59 -1.97 6.24
CA ILE A 38 -2.17 -2.24 6.06
C ILE A 38 -1.81 -1.71 4.69
N LEU A 39 -0.83 -0.80 4.66
CA LEU A 39 -0.39 -0.16 3.43
C LEU A 39 1.00 -0.68 3.11
N SER A 40 1.16 -1.27 1.93
CA SER A 40 2.44 -1.83 1.52
C SER A 40 2.92 -1.15 0.23
N LEU A 41 4.09 -0.55 0.28
CA LEU A 41 4.72 0.04 -0.90
C LEU A 41 5.56 -1.03 -1.59
N TRP A 42 5.40 -1.16 -2.90
CA TRP A 42 6.08 -2.21 -3.65
C TRP A 42 6.33 -1.75 -5.09
N ALA A 43 7.03 -2.56 -5.86
CA ALA A 43 7.23 -2.31 -7.29
C ALA A 43 7.53 -3.63 -7.97
N THR A 44 7.30 -3.68 -9.28
CA THR A 44 7.54 -4.91 -10.06
C THR A 44 9.00 -5.31 -10.09
N TRP A 45 9.90 -4.34 -9.92
CA TRP A 45 11.34 -4.59 -9.91
C TRP A 45 11.87 -4.88 -8.51
N CYS A 46 11.01 -4.92 -7.52
CA CYS A 46 11.42 -5.13 -6.12
C CYS A 46 11.11 -6.56 -5.71
N VAL A 47 12.08 -7.45 -5.82
CA VAL A 47 11.89 -8.87 -5.51
C VAL A 47 11.48 -9.09 -4.05
N PRO A 48 12.13 -8.45 -3.05
CA PRO A 48 11.68 -8.63 -1.66
C PRO A 48 10.24 -8.20 -1.43
N CYS A 49 9.79 -7.15 -2.14
CA CYS A 49 8.41 -6.68 -2.02
C CYS A 49 7.44 -7.76 -2.48
N ILE A 50 7.74 -8.37 -3.62
CA ILE A 50 6.87 -9.39 -4.20
C ILE A 50 6.84 -10.62 -3.29
N LYS A 51 7.98 -11.01 -2.75
CA LYS A 51 8.04 -12.13 -1.84
C LYS A 51 7.22 -11.89 -0.59
N GLU A 52 7.25 -10.67 -0.07
CA GLU A 52 6.45 -10.32 1.10
C GLU A 52 4.97 -10.41 0.80
N LEU A 53 4.55 -9.85 -0.33
CA LEU A 53 3.13 -9.86 -0.70
C LEU A 53 2.64 -11.27 -1.02
N ASP A 54 3.49 -12.11 -1.62
CA ASP A 54 3.16 -13.51 -1.85
C ASP A 54 2.99 -14.26 -0.53
N ALA A 55 3.88 -14.00 0.42
CA ALA A 55 3.81 -14.66 1.73
C ALA A 55 2.53 -14.26 2.47
N ILE A 56 2.18 -12.98 2.41
CA ILE A 56 0.94 -12.50 3.04
C ILE A 56 -0.27 -13.13 2.38
N ASN A 57 -0.22 -13.30 1.06
CA ASN A 57 -1.33 -13.90 0.34
C ASN A 57 -1.63 -15.31 0.82
N GLU A 58 -0.60 -16.06 1.20
CA GLU A 58 -0.80 -17.44 1.67
C GLU A 58 -1.58 -17.51 2.97
N VAL A 59 -1.51 -16.46 3.79
CA VAL A 59 -2.19 -16.44 5.10
C VAL A 59 -3.30 -15.39 5.17
N TYR A 60 -3.57 -14.72 4.06
CA TYR A 60 -4.48 -13.58 4.04
C TYR A 60 -5.89 -13.93 4.55
N GLU A 61 -6.47 -14.98 3.99
CA GLU A 61 -7.81 -15.40 4.38
C GLU A 61 -7.86 -15.82 5.84
N PHE A 62 -6.80 -16.48 6.30
CA PHE A 62 -6.71 -16.91 7.68
C PHE A 62 -6.70 -15.70 8.61
N TRP A 63 -5.92 -14.67 8.28
CA TRP A 63 -5.86 -13.46 9.08
C TRP A 63 -7.19 -12.72 9.06
N LYS A 64 -7.89 -12.73 7.93
CA LYS A 64 -9.17 -12.03 7.81
C LYS A 64 -10.25 -12.65 8.69
N GLU A 65 -10.09 -13.89 9.08
CA GLU A 65 -11.05 -14.54 9.98
C GLU A 65 -11.02 -13.92 11.38
N ASP A 66 -9.85 -13.46 11.79
CA ASP A 66 -9.67 -12.94 13.15
C ASP A 66 -9.66 -11.42 13.20
N ILE A 67 -9.23 -10.76 12.13
CA ILE A 67 -9.00 -9.32 12.11
C ILE A 67 -9.73 -8.71 10.91
N ASP A 68 -10.53 -7.68 11.18
CA ASP A 68 -11.18 -6.95 10.11
C ASP A 68 -10.24 -5.87 9.61
N PHE A 69 -9.52 -6.18 8.55
CA PHE A 69 -8.55 -5.25 7.98
C PHE A 69 -8.58 -5.29 6.46
N GLU A 70 -8.00 -4.27 5.85
CA GLU A 70 -7.80 -4.23 4.40
C GLU A 70 -6.33 -4.01 4.13
N LEU A 71 -5.79 -4.69 3.12
CA LEU A 71 -4.43 -4.45 2.69
C LEU A 71 -4.46 -3.72 1.35
N ILE A 72 -3.79 -2.59 1.28
CA ILE A 72 -3.68 -1.79 0.07
C ILE A 72 -2.22 -1.79 -0.34
N ALA A 73 -1.95 -2.33 -1.52
CA ALA A 73 -0.58 -2.39 -2.05
C ALA A 73 -0.42 -1.24 -3.05
N VAL A 74 0.48 -0.31 -2.73
CA VAL A 74 0.72 0.86 -3.56
C VAL A 74 2.00 0.65 -4.34
N SER A 75 1.88 0.57 -5.66
CA SER A 75 3.03 0.38 -6.54
C SER A 75 3.72 1.71 -6.79
N VAL A 76 5.05 1.72 -6.64
CA VAL A 76 5.83 2.90 -7.02
C VAL A 76 6.40 2.77 -8.43
N ASP A 77 5.89 1.83 -9.22
CA ASP A 77 6.22 1.74 -10.63
C ASP A 77 5.79 3.03 -11.34
N ASP A 78 6.62 3.48 -12.29
CA ASP A 78 6.28 4.68 -13.02
C ASP A 78 5.32 4.38 -14.17
N SER A 79 5.00 5.40 -14.96
CA SER A 79 4.02 5.26 -16.04
C SER A 79 4.45 4.26 -17.10
N ARG A 80 5.74 3.96 -17.18
CA ARG A 80 6.24 3.01 -18.18
C ARG A 80 6.07 1.56 -17.74
N SER A 81 5.99 1.32 -16.44
CA SER A 81 5.92 -0.05 -15.91
C SER A 81 4.60 -0.40 -15.25
N HIS A 82 3.61 0.51 -15.27
CA HIS A 82 2.34 0.21 -14.61
C HIS A 82 1.59 -0.96 -15.25
N ARG A 83 1.79 -1.18 -16.56
CA ARG A 83 1.17 -2.33 -17.21
C ARG A 83 1.77 -3.64 -16.72
N ARG A 84 3.07 -3.61 -16.42
CA ARG A 84 3.73 -4.78 -15.85
C ARG A 84 3.17 -5.07 -14.47
N ALA A 85 2.89 -4.01 -13.70
CA ALA A 85 2.29 -4.16 -12.39
C ALA A 85 0.92 -4.83 -12.50
N GLN A 86 0.09 -4.39 -13.45
CA GLN A 86 -1.22 -4.96 -13.64
C GLN A 86 -1.13 -6.43 -14.04
N ALA A 87 -0.23 -6.75 -14.96
CA ALA A 87 -0.05 -8.13 -15.40
C ALA A 87 0.41 -9.03 -14.26
N LEU A 88 1.32 -8.52 -13.44
CA LEU A 88 1.84 -9.30 -12.31
C LEU A 88 0.75 -9.57 -11.29
N VAL A 89 -0.03 -8.55 -10.94
CA VAL A 89 -1.12 -8.70 -9.98
C VAL A 89 -2.14 -9.70 -10.49
N ASN A 90 -2.49 -9.61 -11.77
CA ASN A 90 -3.45 -10.55 -12.36
C ASN A 90 -2.91 -11.97 -12.36
N GLY A 91 -1.64 -12.12 -12.68
CA GLY A 91 -1.02 -13.44 -12.69
C GLY A 91 -0.90 -14.07 -11.32
N LYS A 92 -0.65 -13.25 -10.31
CA LYS A 92 -0.56 -13.74 -8.93
C LYS A 92 -1.92 -13.91 -8.27
N GLU A 93 -2.97 -13.32 -8.84
CA GLU A 93 -4.31 -13.33 -8.28
C GLU A 93 -4.32 -12.81 -6.85
N TRP A 94 -3.54 -11.75 -6.60
CA TRP A 94 -3.49 -11.14 -5.29
C TRP A 94 -4.85 -10.53 -4.94
N PRO A 95 -5.34 -10.73 -3.71
CA PRO A 95 -6.66 -10.21 -3.31
C PRO A 95 -6.63 -8.76 -2.82
N TYR A 96 -5.50 -8.11 -2.89
CA TYR A 96 -5.30 -6.79 -2.35
C TYR A 96 -5.88 -5.71 -3.25
N LYS A 97 -6.24 -4.58 -2.64
CA LYS A 97 -6.53 -3.38 -3.40
C LYS A 97 -5.20 -2.82 -3.90
N ILE A 98 -5.10 -2.59 -5.21
CA ILE A 98 -3.85 -2.12 -5.80
C ILE A 98 -4.02 -0.70 -6.29
N LEU A 99 -3.11 0.18 -5.89
CA LEU A 99 -3.08 1.56 -6.35
C LEU A 99 -1.69 1.90 -6.85
N LEU A 100 -1.59 2.95 -7.63
CA LEU A 100 -0.36 3.33 -8.31
C LEU A 100 0.09 4.72 -7.88
N ASP A 101 1.36 4.84 -7.55
CA ASP A 101 2.01 6.11 -7.17
C ASP A 101 3.03 6.42 -8.26
N VAL A 102 2.52 6.72 -9.48
CA VAL A 102 3.34 6.77 -10.68
C VAL A 102 4.46 7.81 -10.63
N ASN A 103 4.26 8.91 -9.90
CA ASN A 103 5.28 9.94 -9.76
C ASN A 103 6.04 9.81 -8.45
N GLN A 104 5.72 8.80 -7.64
CA GLN A 104 6.32 8.56 -6.33
C GLN A 104 6.07 9.72 -5.36
N ASP A 105 5.01 10.48 -5.58
CA ASP A 105 4.67 11.60 -4.71
C ASP A 105 4.32 11.13 -3.30
N PHE A 106 3.58 10.04 -3.20
CA PHE A 106 3.17 9.50 -1.92
C PHE A 106 4.38 8.94 -1.17
N LYS A 107 5.22 8.20 -1.88
CA LYS A 107 6.45 7.64 -1.29
C LYS A 107 7.31 8.76 -0.72
N ARG A 108 7.49 9.85 -1.50
CA ARG A 108 8.30 10.98 -1.04
C ARG A 108 7.66 11.68 0.14
N ALA A 109 6.33 11.85 0.09
CA ALA A 109 5.61 12.53 1.17
C ALA A 109 5.69 11.75 2.48
N LEU A 110 5.78 10.42 2.40
CA LEU A 110 5.95 9.59 3.59
C LEU A 110 7.37 9.62 4.13
N GLY A 111 8.31 10.17 3.37
CA GLY A 111 9.70 10.22 3.78
C GLY A 111 10.44 8.90 3.65
N THR A 112 9.87 7.98 2.90
CA THR A 112 10.45 6.64 2.71
C THR A 112 11.48 6.68 1.59
N SER A 113 12.67 6.16 1.86
CA SER A 113 13.72 6.13 0.85
C SER A 113 13.94 4.76 0.23
N PHE A 114 13.29 3.73 0.75
CA PHE A 114 13.46 2.37 0.21
C PHE A 114 12.17 1.58 0.38
N ILE A 115 12.05 0.51 -0.38
CA ILE A 115 10.94 -0.43 -0.30
C ILE A 115 11.53 -1.84 -0.14
N PRO A 116 10.78 -2.80 0.40
CA PRO A 116 9.39 -2.69 0.84
C PRO A 116 9.22 -1.84 2.08
N GLN A 117 8.08 -1.19 2.17
CA GLN A 117 7.72 -0.39 3.34
C GLN A 117 6.28 -0.71 3.69
N THR A 118 6.03 -1.11 4.93
CA THR A 118 4.69 -1.50 5.37
C THR A 118 4.27 -0.63 6.52
N LEU A 119 3.08 -0.08 6.42
CA LEU A 119 2.51 0.79 7.45
C LEU A 119 1.18 0.23 7.91
N VAL A 120 0.88 0.41 9.19
CA VAL A 120 -0.41 0.04 9.76
C VAL A 120 -1.14 1.34 10.11
N ILE A 121 -2.31 1.53 9.54
CA ILE A 121 -3.02 2.79 9.62
C ILE A 121 -4.42 2.56 10.18
N LYS A 122 -4.81 3.43 11.09
CA LYS A 122 -6.17 3.44 11.62
C LYS A 122 -6.60 4.89 11.74
N ASN A 123 -7.80 5.20 11.21
CA ASN A 123 -8.36 6.56 11.24
C ASN A 123 -7.44 7.59 10.58
N GLY A 124 -6.75 7.17 9.53
CA GLY A 124 -5.91 8.08 8.77
C GLY A 124 -4.54 8.37 9.37
N LYS A 125 -4.13 7.57 10.31
CA LYS A 125 -2.86 7.83 11.01
C LYS A 125 -1.94 6.64 11.05
#